data_0d60f0788ca085a127ef746c9fdcda1c
#
_entry.id   0d60f0788ca085a127ef746c9fdcda1c
#
_cell.length_a   1.000
_cell.length_b   1.000
_cell.length_c   1.000
_cell.angle_alpha   90.00
_cell.angle_beta   90.00
_cell.angle_gamma   90.00
#
_symmetry.space_group_name_H-M   'P 1'
#
loop_
_entity.id
_entity.type
_entity.pdbx_description
1 polymer ?
#
loop_
_entity_poly.entity_id
_entity_poly.type
_entity_poly.pdbx_seq_one_letter_code
_entity_poly.pdbx_strand_id
1 'polypeptide(L)'
;MKFAISAKSRVQPIPGATGICQCCGSALIAKCGTQKVWHWAHESKQFCDKWWEPETNWHRDWKNLFPEELQEVIQTAPDGEKHIADVKLPSGTVIEFQHSSISDSERRSREEFYKDMFWIVDGRRNKNDLKRFEKGFSPPWPYWRARTEKVIHWIDCEWYFPKMWLNSKVKVLFDFGFIQRPGDYEHGKQKPQWKSDLICLFPRSQENHGQYQAEFRRILPIKRSDILKTDKAW
;
A
#
# COMPACT_ATOMS: atom_id res chain seq x y z
N MET A 1 15.79 6.12 -3.79
CA MET A 1 15.41 7.02 -2.66
C MET A 1 15.08 8.40 -3.19
N LYS A 2 14.08 9.04 -2.61
CA LYS A 2 13.69 10.43 -2.94
C LYS A 2 14.64 11.45 -2.31
N PHE A 3 15.20 11.15 -1.13
CA PHE A 3 15.99 12.09 -0.35
C PHE A 3 17.41 11.57 -0.03
N ALA A 4 18.33 12.52 0.05
CA ALA A 4 19.69 12.35 0.57
C ALA A 4 20.05 13.52 1.51
N ILE A 5 21.12 13.39 2.27
CA ILE A 5 21.72 14.49 3.00
C ILE A 5 22.79 15.13 2.12
N SER A 6 22.64 16.42 1.85
CA SER A 6 23.65 17.27 1.21
C SER A 6 23.69 18.61 1.92
N ALA A 7 24.89 19.14 2.18
CA ALA A 7 25.10 20.38 2.96
C ALA A 7 24.30 20.42 4.28
N LYS A 8 24.23 19.31 5.02
CA LYS A 8 23.48 19.12 6.27
C LYS A 8 21.96 19.22 6.15
N SER A 9 21.44 19.30 4.94
CA SER A 9 20.00 19.35 4.67
C SER A 9 19.53 18.10 3.94
N ARG A 10 18.27 17.75 4.13
CA ARG A 10 17.60 16.68 3.40
C ARG A 10 17.08 17.23 2.08
N VAL A 11 17.59 16.70 0.97
CA VAL A 11 17.37 17.26 -0.37
C VAL A 11 16.91 16.19 -1.36
N GLN A 12 16.11 16.60 -2.33
CA GLN A 12 15.76 15.81 -3.49
C GLN A 12 16.90 15.84 -4.54
N PRO A 13 16.99 14.85 -5.47
CA PRO A 13 18.04 14.80 -6.47
C PRO A 13 17.89 15.93 -7.48
N ILE A 14 19.02 16.55 -7.81
CA ILE A 14 19.16 17.48 -8.94
C ILE A 14 20.33 17.02 -9.82
N PRO A 15 20.33 17.31 -11.13
CA PRO A 15 21.39 16.87 -12.04
C PRO A 15 22.79 17.20 -11.53
N GLY A 16 23.68 16.19 -11.53
CA GLY A 16 25.08 16.34 -11.13
C GLY A 16 25.32 16.42 -9.61
N ALA A 17 24.29 16.40 -8.78
CA ALA A 17 24.46 16.46 -7.34
C ALA A 17 24.98 15.14 -6.73
N THR A 18 25.71 15.28 -5.62
CA THR A 18 26.10 14.19 -4.72
C THR A 18 25.51 14.39 -3.34
N GLY A 19 25.35 13.30 -2.60
CA GLY A 19 24.78 13.32 -1.26
C GLY A 19 25.22 12.13 -0.44
N ILE A 20 24.66 12.02 0.75
CA ILE A 20 24.94 10.92 1.69
C ILE A 20 23.64 10.22 2.04
N CYS A 21 23.67 8.89 2.05
CA CYS A 21 22.53 8.07 2.43
C CYS A 21 22.19 8.29 3.92
N GLN A 22 20.94 8.62 4.19
CA GLN A 22 20.46 8.81 5.55
C GLN A 22 20.54 7.52 6.39
N CYS A 23 20.44 6.34 5.75
CA CYS A 23 20.39 5.05 6.44
C CYS A 23 21.78 4.51 6.76
N CYS A 24 22.70 4.49 5.77
CA CYS A 24 24.01 3.84 5.93
C CYS A 24 25.21 4.80 5.87
N GLY A 25 25.01 6.08 5.60
CA GLY A 25 26.09 7.07 5.50
C GLY A 25 26.94 7.00 4.21
N SER A 26 26.63 6.08 3.29
CA SER A 26 27.39 5.92 2.04
C SER A 26 27.10 7.03 1.04
N ALA A 27 28.07 7.28 0.13
CA ALA A 27 27.93 8.26 -0.94
C ALA A 27 26.80 7.90 -1.91
N LEU A 28 26.07 8.92 -2.30
CA LEU A 28 24.98 8.87 -3.25
C LEU A 28 25.22 9.78 -4.45
N ILE A 29 24.76 9.36 -5.61
CA ILE A 29 24.74 10.14 -6.84
C ILE A 29 23.29 10.35 -7.29
N ALA A 30 22.99 11.56 -7.77
CA ALA A 30 21.69 11.88 -8.32
C ALA A 30 21.51 11.22 -9.69
N LYS A 31 20.44 10.47 -9.87
CA LYS A 31 20.02 9.88 -11.16
C LYS A 31 18.83 10.69 -11.69
N CYS A 32 19.09 11.61 -12.61
CA CYS A 32 18.13 12.57 -13.14
C CYS A 32 17.92 12.39 -14.66
N GLY A 33 17.75 11.14 -15.10
CA GLY A 33 17.46 10.80 -16.49
C GLY A 33 15.99 10.99 -16.86
N THR A 34 15.67 10.72 -18.14
CA THR A 34 14.31 10.87 -18.71
C THR A 34 13.44 9.62 -18.59
N GLN A 35 14.05 8.46 -18.30
CA GLN A 35 13.37 7.15 -18.32
C GLN A 35 12.79 6.74 -16.96
N LYS A 36 13.35 7.26 -15.87
CA LYS A 36 12.95 6.90 -14.50
C LYS A 36 12.72 8.16 -13.69
N VAL A 37 11.90 8.04 -12.66
CA VAL A 37 11.75 9.08 -11.64
C VAL A 37 13.13 9.44 -11.10
N TRP A 38 13.39 10.73 -10.96
CA TRP A 38 14.65 11.21 -10.40
C TRP A 38 14.83 10.68 -8.98
N HIS A 39 15.98 10.08 -8.72
CA HIS A 39 16.25 9.43 -7.45
C HIS A 39 17.72 9.45 -7.09
N TRP A 40 18.00 9.29 -5.81
CA TRP A 40 19.34 9.04 -5.30
C TRP A 40 19.67 7.55 -5.39
N ALA A 41 20.85 7.23 -5.85
CA ALA A 41 21.40 5.87 -5.92
C ALA A 41 22.75 5.80 -5.23
N HIS A 42 23.05 4.66 -4.56
CA HIS A 42 24.36 4.41 -4.01
C HIS A 42 25.41 4.36 -5.14
N GLU A 43 26.54 5.02 -4.94
CA GLU A 43 27.63 5.01 -5.89
C GLU A 43 28.21 3.60 -6.08
N SER A 44 28.34 2.83 -4.99
CA SER A 44 28.88 1.48 -4.97
C SER A 44 27.94 0.38 -5.49
N LYS A 45 26.75 0.71 -5.99
CA LYS A 45 25.69 -0.21 -6.40
C LYS A 45 25.20 -1.17 -5.30
N GLN A 46 25.57 -0.94 -4.05
CA GLN A 46 25.06 -1.68 -2.90
C GLN A 46 23.75 -1.05 -2.42
N PHE A 47 22.83 -1.88 -1.98
CA PHE A 47 21.60 -1.44 -1.34
C PHE A 47 21.78 -1.62 0.18
N CYS A 48 21.58 -0.54 0.92
CA CYS A 48 21.62 -0.60 2.38
C CYS A 48 20.31 -1.10 3.00
N ASP A 49 19.28 -1.16 2.22
CA ASP A 49 18.01 -1.76 2.57
C ASP A 49 17.72 -2.91 1.61
N LYS A 50 17.60 -4.13 2.13
CA LYS A 50 17.32 -5.33 1.34
C LYS A 50 15.93 -5.32 0.70
N TRP A 51 15.04 -4.45 1.20
CA TRP A 51 13.67 -4.29 0.69
C TRP A 51 13.54 -3.17 -0.33
N TRP A 52 14.68 -2.62 -0.75
CA TRP A 52 14.68 -1.57 -1.76
C TRP A 52 14.12 -2.05 -3.09
N GLU A 53 13.25 -1.25 -3.68
CA GLU A 53 12.77 -1.44 -5.04
C GLU A 53 12.84 -0.13 -5.85
N PRO A 54 12.90 -0.22 -7.20
CA PRO A 54 12.90 0.96 -8.04
C PRO A 54 11.62 1.77 -7.85
N GLU A 55 11.76 3.03 -7.50
CA GLU A 55 10.63 3.95 -7.34
C GLU A 55 9.99 4.26 -8.71
N THR A 56 8.67 4.12 -8.80
CA THR A 56 7.86 4.45 -9.97
C THR A 56 7.15 5.80 -9.78
N ASN A 57 6.54 6.35 -10.86
CA ASN A 57 5.68 7.53 -10.74
C ASN A 57 4.54 7.29 -9.75
N TRP A 58 3.93 6.09 -9.77
CA TRP A 58 2.86 5.72 -8.85
C TRP A 58 3.31 5.80 -7.38
N HIS A 59 4.49 5.26 -7.02
CA HIS A 59 5.07 5.41 -5.67
C HIS A 59 5.27 6.88 -5.32
N ARG A 60 5.86 7.65 -6.25
CA ARG A 60 6.14 9.07 -6.05
C ARG A 60 4.87 9.87 -5.83
N ASP A 61 3.82 9.60 -6.61
CA ASP A 61 2.54 10.27 -6.50
C ASP A 61 1.87 9.99 -5.15
N TRP A 62 1.97 8.75 -4.65
CA TRP A 62 1.49 8.40 -3.32
C TRP A 62 2.29 9.09 -2.22
N LYS A 63 3.63 9.02 -2.25
CA LYS A 63 4.48 9.69 -1.26
C LYS A 63 4.23 11.19 -1.22
N ASN A 64 4.05 11.83 -2.36
CA ASN A 64 3.82 13.27 -2.47
C ASN A 64 2.50 13.76 -1.83
N LEU A 65 1.60 12.87 -1.48
CA LEU A 65 0.39 13.23 -0.72
C LEU A 65 0.68 13.51 0.77
N PHE A 66 1.85 13.12 1.26
CA PHE A 66 2.26 13.27 2.65
C PHE A 66 3.35 14.34 2.77
N PRO A 67 3.44 15.04 3.92
CA PRO A 67 4.56 15.93 4.22
C PRO A 67 5.92 15.24 4.07
N GLU A 68 6.93 15.95 3.59
CA GLU A 68 8.24 15.35 3.28
C GLU A 68 8.92 14.75 4.52
N GLU A 69 8.71 15.32 5.70
CA GLU A 69 9.22 14.82 6.98
C GLU A 69 8.68 13.45 7.38
N LEU A 70 7.51 13.06 6.83
CA LEU A 70 6.91 11.74 7.06
C LEU A 70 7.34 10.69 6.03
N GLN A 71 8.03 11.09 4.96
CA GLN A 71 8.44 10.20 3.88
C GLN A 71 9.83 9.64 4.11
N GLU A 72 10.09 8.42 3.66
CA GLU A 72 11.39 7.72 3.74
C GLU A 72 12.03 7.81 5.14
N VAL A 73 11.25 7.45 6.15
CA VAL A 73 11.65 7.51 7.56
C VAL A 73 12.37 6.22 7.96
N ILE A 74 13.61 6.36 8.45
CA ILE A 74 14.41 5.21 8.89
C ILE A 74 13.82 4.64 10.17
N GLN A 75 13.57 3.34 10.16
CA GLN A 75 13.19 2.55 11.32
C GLN A 75 14.35 1.65 11.72
N THR A 76 14.61 1.57 13.01
CA THR A 76 15.67 0.72 13.58
C THR A 76 15.05 -0.23 14.58
N ALA A 77 15.25 -1.52 14.40
CA ALA A 77 14.88 -2.54 15.37
C ALA A 77 15.86 -2.60 16.54
N PRO A 78 15.50 -3.23 17.68
CA PRO A 78 16.37 -3.33 18.85
C PRO A 78 17.71 -4.05 18.58
N ASP A 79 17.76 -4.94 17.60
CA ASP A 79 18.97 -5.66 17.18
C ASP A 79 19.85 -4.84 16.20
N GLY A 80 19.41 -3.63 15.83
CA GLY A 80 20.13 -2.72 14.94
C GLY A 80 19.76 -2.88 13.46
N GLU A 81 18.86 -3.81 13.08
CA GLU A 81 18.33 -3.90 11.70
C GLU A 81 17.63 -2.59 11.32
N LYS A 82 17.90 -2.11 10.10
CA LYS A 82 17.37 -0.81 9.62
C LYS A 82 16.65 -0.98 8.30
N HIS A 83 15.47 -0.34 8.22
CA HIS A 83 14.72 -0.21 6.98
C HIS A 83 14.18 1.21 6.81
N ILE A 84 13.91 1.57 5.57
CA ILE A 84 13.39 2.88 5.20
C ILE A 84 11.90 2.72 4.89
N ALA A 85 11.04 3.13 5.83
CA ALA A 85 9.60 3.15 5.62
C ALA A 85 9.21 4.18 4.56
N ASP A 86 8.34 3.83 3.61
CA ASP A 86 7.89 4.77 2.59
C ASP A 86 7.23 6.01 3.20
N VAL A 87 6.33 5.82 4.16
CA VAL A 87 5.73 6.88 4.97
C VAL A 87 5.56 6.39 6.41
N LYS A 88 5.84 7.25 7.39
CA LYS A 88 5.51 7.02 8.80
C LYS A 88 4.63 8.15 9.32
N LEU A 89 3.43 7.81 9.74
CA LEU A 89 2.47 8.76 10.29
C LEU A 89 2.88 9.23 11.70
N PRO A 90 2.38 10.38 12.18
CA PRO A 90 2.63 10.84 13.55
C PRO A 90 2.16 9.85 14.62
N SER A 91 1.13 9.03 14.33
CA SER A 91 0.68 7.93 15.20
C SER A 91 1.73 6.83 15.39
N GLY A 92 2.77 6.80 14.56
CA GLY A 92 3.75 5.69 14.48
C GLY A 92 3.45 4.65 13.41
N THR A 93 2.23 4.64 12.86
CA THR A 93 1.81 3.69 11.83
C THR A 93 2.60 3.89 10.54
N VAL A 94 3.12 2.80 9.98
CA VAL A 94 3.87 2.80 8.71
C VAL A 94 2.92 2.51 7.54
N ILE A 95 3.14 3.20 6.43
CA ILE A 95 2.50 2.95 5.14
C ILE A 95 3.58 2.50 4.17
N GLU A 96 3.43 1.33 3.59
CA GLU A 96 4.28 0.81 2.52
C GLU A 96 3.52 0.77 1.21
N PHE A 97 4.14 1.28 0.15
CA PHE A 97 3.58 1.30 -1.21
C PHE A 97 4.19 0.18 -2.04
N GLN A 98 3.37 -0.74 -2.53
CA GLN A 98 3.85 -1.91 -3.27
C GLN A 98 3.38 -1.89 -4.72
N HIS A 99 4.31 -1.66 -5.64
CA HIS A 99 4.05 -1.72 -7.09
C HIS A 99 4.59 -3.00 -7.70
N SER A 100 5.80 -3.43 -7.33
CA SER A 100 6.41 -4.64 -7.88
C SER A 100 5.86 -5.93 -7.25
N SER A 101 6.28 -7.08 -7.78
CA SER A 101 5.98 -8.35 -7.12
C SER A 101 6.81 -8.45 -5.83
N ILE A 102 6.20 -8.90 -4.76
CA ILE A 102 6.85 -9.18 -3.49
C ILE A 102 6.69 -10.67 -3.16
N SER A 103 7.67 -11.30 -2.55
CA SER A 103 7.53 -12.68 -2.07
C SER A 103 6.70 -12.72 -0.78
N ASP A 104 6.06 -13.86 -0.51
CA ASP A 104 5.31 -14.04 0.74
C ASP A 104 6.22 -13.96 1.97
N SER A 105 7.48 -14.42 1.86
CA SER A 105 8.49 -14.30 2.92
C SER A 105 8.89 -12.86 3.19
N GLU A 106 9.14 -12.07 2.15
CA GLU A 106 9.49 -10.66 2.30
C GLU A 106 8.32 -9.85 2.87
N ARG A 107 7.10 -10.06 2.36
CA ARG A 107 5.90 -9.42 2.90
C ARG A 107 5.77 -9.68 4.40
N ARG A 108 5.90 -10.94 4.84
CA ARG A 108 5.85 -11.30 6.26
C ARG A 108 6.95 -10.63 7.07
N SER A 109 8.19 -10.61 6.56
CA SER A 109 9.30 -9.96 7.25
C SER A 109 9.05 -8.47 7.47
N ARG A 110 8.49 -7.76 6.47
CA ARG A 110 8.14 -6.34 6.59
C ARG A 110 7.01 -6.14 7.61
N GLU A 111 5.97 -6.97 7.58
CA GLU A 111 4.85 -6.91 8.53
C GLU A 111 5.32 -7.18 9.98
N GLU A 112 6.26 -8.10 10.18
CA GLU A 112 6.85 -8.42 11.48
C GLU A 112 7.79 -7.33 12.00
N PHE A 113 8.52 -6.68 11.11
CA PHE A 113 9.41 -5.58 11.46
C PHE A 113 8.65 -4.33 11.88
N TYR A 114 7.71 -3.86 11.07
CA TYR A 114 6.99 -2.63 11.33
C TYR A 114 5.86 -2.79 12.35
N LYS A 115 5.24 -3.97 12.43
CA LYS A 115 4.12 -4.33 13.33
C LYS A 115 2.85 -3.49 13.10
N ASP A 116 2.93 -2.17 13.39
CA ASP A 116 1.84 -1.23 13.12
C ASP A 116 2.02 -0.61 11.74
N MET A 117 1.43 -1.26 10.73
CA MET A 117 1.50 -0.83 9.34
C MET A 117 0.28 -1.23 8.54
N PHE A 118 0.18 -0.68 7.35
CA PHE A 118 -0.68 -1.20 6.28
C PHE A 118 -0.04 -1.00 4.91
N TRP A 119 -0.48 -1.82 3.97
CA TRP A 119 -0.05 -1.77 2.59
C TRP A 119 -0.97 -0.91 1.74
N ILE A 120 -0.41 -0.16 0.80
CA ILE A 120 -1.10 0.34 -0.38
C ILE A 120 -0.49 -0.34 -1.60
N VAL A 121 -1.30 -1.09 -2.35
CA VAL A 121 -0.85 -1.93 -3.46
C VAL A 121 -1.40 -1.38 -4.76
N ASP A 122 -0.56 -1.25 -5.78
CA ASP A 122 -1.01 -0.89 -7.13
C ASP A 122 -1.77 -2.06 -7.78
N GLY A 123 -3.08 -2.04 -7.64
CA GLY A 123 -3.99 -3.05 -8.19
C GLY A 123 -4.11 -3.01 -9.72
N ARG A 124 -3.59 -1.98 -10.38
CA ARG A 124 -3.63 -1.82 -11.85
C ARG A 124 -2.37 -2.32 -12.54
N ARG A 125 -1.30 -2.57 -11.79
CA ARG A 125 -0.04 -3.05 -12.35
C ARG A 125 -0.22 -4.30 -13.18
N ASN A 126 -1.00 -5.26 -12.67
CA ASN A 126 -1.38 -6.46 -13.38
C ASN A 126 -2.82 -6.32 -13.90
N LYS A 127 -2.96 -6.23 -15.23
CA LYS A 127 -4.29 -6.10 -15.88
C LYS A 127 -5.27 -7.20 -15.50
N ASN A 128 -4.77 -8.39 -15.14
CA ASN A 128 -5.61 -9.51 -14.73
C ASN A 128 -6.18 -9.32 -13.32
N ASP A 129 -5.48 -8.61 -12.44
CA ASP A 129 -5.95 -8.38 -11.07
C ASP A 129 -7.14 -7.42 -11.07
N LEU A 130 -7.06 -6.32 -11.84
CA LEU A 130 -8.19 -5.42 -12.02
C LEU A 130 -9.40 -6.14 -12.64
N LYS A 131 -9.21 -6.90 -13.74
CA LYS A 131 -10.29 -7.66 -14.39
C LYS A 131 -10.93 -8.68 -13.45
N ARG A 132 -10.11 -9.34 -12.63
CA ARG A 132 -10.57 -10.32 -11.65
C ARG A 132 -11.40 -9.65 -10.54
N PHE A 133 -10.92 -8.52 -10.06
CA PHE A 133 -11.66 -7.68 -9.11
C PHE A 133 -12.99 -7.21 -9.70
N GLU A 134 -13.00 -6.62 -10.90
CA GLU A 134 -14.20 -6.15 -11.59
C GLU A 134 -15.22 -7.28 -11.79
N LYS A 135 -14.76 -8.47 -12.19
CA LYS A 135 -15.62 -9.66 -12.33
C LYS A 135 -16.26 -10.05 -11.00
N GLY A 136 -15.53 -9.93 -9.90
CA GLY A 136 -16.05 -10.19 -8.56
C GLY A 136 -17.13 -9.22 -8.12
N PHE A 137 -17.13 -8.03 -8.70
CA PHE A 137 -18.12 -6.99 -8.44
C PHE A 137 -19.25 -6.93 -9.47
N SER A 138 -19.35 -7.88 -10.41
CA SER A 138 -20.41 -7.97 -11.41
C SER A 138 -21.50 -8.97 -11.01
N PRO A 139 -22.80 -8.71 -11.30
CA PRO A 139 -23.88 -9.66 -11.01
C PRO A 139 -23.72 -10.98 -11.80
N PRO A 140 -24.23 -12.14 -11.28
CA PRO A 140 -24.90 -12.35 -10.00
C PRO A 140 -23.90 -12.47 -8.83
N TRP A 141 -24.21 -11.76 -7.77
CA TRP A 141 -23.31 -11.60 -6.61
C TRP A 141 -23.21 -12.88 -5.77
N PRO A 142 -22.02 -13.32 -5.35
CA PRO A 142 -21.89 -14.21 -4.22
C PRO A 142 -22.11 -13.42 -2.92
N TYR A 143 -23.04 -13.87 -2.13
CA TYR A 143 -23.41 -13.47 -0.77
C TYR A 143 -22.83 -12.17 -0.19
N TRP A 144 -23.68 -11.15 -0.12
CA TRP A 144 -23.42 -9.90 0.55
C TRP A 144 -24.20 -9.82 1.86
N ARG A 145 -23.54 -9.55 2.97
CA ARG A 145 -24.21 -9.07 4.18
C ARG A 145 -23.80 -7.62 4.42
N ALA A 146 -24.73 -6.71 4.18
CA ALA A 146 -24.63 -5.34 4.64
C ALA A 146 -24.96 -5.27 6.12
N ARG A 147 -24.05 -4.78 6.94
CA ARG A 147 -24.31 -4.45 8.34
C ARG A 147 -23.94 -2.98 8.53
N THR A 148 -24.96 -2.12 8.71
CA THR A 148 -24.87 -0.67 8.97
C THR A 148 -24.41 0.22 7.82
N GLU A 149 -24.52 1.55 7.99
CA GLU A 149 -24.24 2.60 6.99
C GLU A 149 -22.80 2.63 6.45
N LYS A 150 -21.84 2.02 7.14
CA LYS A 150 -20.53 1.67 6.60
C LYS A 150 -20.64 0.28 6.00
N VAL A 151 -20.85 0.20 4.71
CA VAL A 151 -21.06 -1.06 3.99
C VAL A 151 -19.80 -1.90 4.01
N ILE A 152 -19.69 -2.78 4.99
CA ILE A 152 -18.67 -3.82 5.04
C ILE A 152 -19.17 -4.97 4.20
N HIS A 153 -18.44 -5.31 3.17
CA HIS A 153 -18.77 -6.42 2.29
C HIS A 153 -17.93 -7.64 2.68
N TRP A 154 -18.59 -8.78 2.80
CA TRP A 154 -17.93 -10.07 2.96
C TRP A 154 -17.92 -10.74 1.60
N ILE A 155 -16.75 -11.02 1.06
CA ILE A 155 -16.59 -11.69 -0.24
C ILE A 155 -15.63 -12.86 -0.13
N ASP A 156 -15.80 -13.83 -1.01
CA ASP A 156 -14.81 -14.86 -1.25
C ASP A 156 -13.61 -14.23 -1.97
N CYS A 157 -12.59 -13.89 -1.18
CA CYS A 157 -11.46 -13.13 -1.66
C CYS A 157 -10.49 -13.95 -2.52
N GLU A 158 -10.52 -15.28 -2.47
CA GLU A 158 -9.57 -16.12 -3.22
C GLU A 158 -9.70 -15.97 -4.72
N TRP A 159 -10.91 -15.66 -5.19
CA TRP A 159 -11.18 -15.48 -6.60
C TRP A 159 -10.88 -14.07 -7.11
N TYR A 160 -10.83 -13.04 -6.23
CA TYR A 160 -10.85 -11.64 -6.63
C TYR A 160 -9.58 -10.88 -6.29
N PHE A 161 -8.81 -11.35 -5.31
CA PHE A 161 -7.55 -10.73 -4.90
C PHE A 161 -6.34 -11.63 -5.15
N PRO A 162 -5.15 -11.07 -5.36
CA PRO A 162 -3.93 -11.87 -5.48
C PRO A 162 -3.66 -12.66 -4.20
N LYS A 163 -3.42 -13.98 -4.35
CA LYS A 163 -3.28 -14.92 -3.23
C LYS A 163 -2.27 -14.50 -2.16
N MET A 164 -1.17 -13.88 -2.58
CA MET A 164 -0.12 -13.43 -1.67
C MET A 164 -0.61 -12.44 -0.61
N TRP A 165 -1.62 -11.62 -0.93
CA TRP A 165 -2.17 -10.64 -0.01
C TRP A 165 -3.25 -11.22 0.93
N LEU A 166 -3.78 -12.38 0.60
CA LEU A 166 -4.77 -13.06 1.43
C LEU A 166 -4.19 -13.54 2.77
N ASN A 167 -2.88 -13.72 2.86
CA ASN A 167 -2.19 -14.13 4.07
C ASN A 167 -1.57 -12.95 4.84
N SER A 168 -1.85 -11.71 4.43
CA SER A 168 -1.40 -10.52 5.17
C SER A 168 -2.04 -10.48 6.57
N LYS A 169 -1.21 -10.17 7.57
CA LYS A 169 -1.63 -9.96 8.95
C LYS A 169 -2.07 -8.52 9.21
N VAL A 170 -1.85 -7.65 8.24
CA VAL A 170 -2.20 -6.23 8.30
C VAL A 170 -3.19 -5.88 7.19
N LYS A 171 -3.76 -4.69 7.24
CA LYS A 171 -4.68 -4.20 6.21
C LYS A 171 -3.94 -4.01 4.88
N VAL A 172 -4.60 -4.35 3.79
CA VAL A 172 -4.08 -4.15 2.43
C VAL A 172 -5.07 -3.32 1.63
N LEU A 173 -4.65 -2.15 1.19
CA LEU A 173 -5.45 -1.24 0.40
C LEU A 173 -5.04 -1.37 -1.07
N PHE A 174 -5.95 -1.83 -1.92
CA PHE A 174 -5.71 -1.93 -3.36
C PHE A 174 -6.12 -0.65 -4.07
N ASP A 175 -5.17 -0.01 -4.73
CA ASP A 175 -5.41 1.13 -5.63
C ASP A 175 -5.74 0.62 -7.03
N PHE A 176 -7.03 0.44 -7.32
CA PHE A 176 -7.51 0.14 -8.65
C PHE A 176 -7.80 1.39 -9.48
N GLY A 177 -7.48 2.58 -8.97
CA GLY A 177 -7.93 3.85 -9.48
C GLY A 177 -9.38 4.11 -9.09
N PHE A 178 -10.03 5.01 -9.83
CA PHE A 178 -11.42 5.32 -9.54
C PHE A 178 -12.34 4.14 -9.86
N ILE A 179 -13.05 3.65 -8.83
CA ILE A 179 -14.02 2.57 -8.93
C ILE A 179 -15.40 3.15 -8.62
N GLN A 180 -16.35 2.91 -9.49
CA GLN A 180 -17.74 3.24 -9.28
C GLN A 180 -18.59 1.98 -9.39
N ARG A 181 -19.36 1.71 -8.35
CA ARG A 181 -20.39 0.68 -8.41
C ARG A 181 -21.69 1.28 -8.92
N PRO A 182 -22.29 0.74 -10.01
CA PRO A 182 -23.65 1.08 -10.41
C PRO A 182 -24.63 0.73 -9.28
N GLY A 183 -25.70 1.47 -9.16
CA GLY A 183 -26.80 1.12 -8.29
C GLY A 183 -27.51 -0.12 -8.82
N ASP A 184 -27.68 -1.13 -7.97
CA ASP A 184 -28.48 -2.32 -8.27
C ASP A 184 -29.88 -2.15 -7.70
N TYR A 185 -30.85 -2.83 -8.33
CA TYR A 185 -32.20 -2.95 -7.81
C TYR A 185 -32.34 -4.30 -7.10
N GLU A 186 -32.70 -4.30 -5.84
CA GLU A 186 -33.07 -5.49 -5.09
C GLU A 186 -34.39 -5.24 -4.37
N HIS A 187 -35.38 -6.09 -4.60
CA HIS A 187 -36.71 -5.96 -4.01
C HIS A 187 -37.37 -4.59 -4.27
N GLY A 188 -37.17 -4.03 -5.46
CA GLY A 188 -37.73 -2.73 -5.85
C GLY A 188 -37.09 -1.51 -5.21
N LYS A 189 -35.99 -1.65 -4.48
CA LYS A 189 -35.23 -0.54 -3.90
C LYS A 189 -33.86 -0.41 -4.57
N GLN A 190 -33.50 0.81 -4.91
CA GLN A 190 -32.17 1.13 -5.45
C GLN A 190 -31.14 1.01 -4.34
N LYS A 191 -30.13 0.15 -4.55
CA LYS A 191 -28.98 0.09 -3.64
C LYS A 191 -28.09 1.33 -3.82
N PRO A 192 -27.46 1.83 -2.76
CA PRO A 192 -26.62 3.02 -2.86
C PRO A 192 -25.44 2.76 -3.81
N GLN A 193 -25.22 3.71 -4.71
CA GLN A 193 -23.98 3.80 -5.48
C GLN A 193 -22.86 4.18 -4.52
N TRP A 194 -21.70 3.56 -4.69
CA TRP A 194 -20.50 4.05 -4.02
C TRP A 194 -19.38 4.31 -5.03
N LYS A 195 -18.58 5.30 -4.70
CA LYS A 195 -17.37 5.71 -5.42
C LYS A 195 -16.20 5.61 -4.47
N SER A 196 -15.14 4.95 -4.91
CA SER A 196 -13.94 4.76 -4.10
C SER A 196 -12.69 4.82 -4.96
N ASP A 197 -11.61 5.23 -4.35
CA ASP A 197 -10.28 5.18 -4.96
C ASP A 197 -9.53 3.91 -4.56
N LEU A 198 -9.91 3.30 -3.44
CA LEU A 198 -9.23 2.17 -2.83
C LEU A 198 -10.22 1.15 -2.29
N ILE A 199 -9.78 -0.11 -2.29
CA ILE A 199 -10.48 -1.19 -1.60
C ILE A 199 -9.57 -1.73 -0.49
N CYS A 200 -9.99 -1.56 0.75
CA CYS A 200 -9.30 -2.13 1.90
C CYS A 200 -9.73 -3.59 2.11
N LEU A 201 -8.77 -4.49 2.06
CA LEU A 201 -8.89 -5.87 2.47
C LEU A 201 -8.40 -6.00 3.92
N PHE A 202 -9.25 -6.46 4.83
CA PHE A 202 -8.88 -6.66 6.22
C PHE A 202 -8.18 -8.00 6.45
N PRO A 203 -7.32 -8.12 7.48
CA PRO A 203 -6.75 -9.38 7.89
C PRO A 203 -7.82 -10.43 8.20
N ARG A 204 -7.45 -11.70 8.18
CA ARG A 204 -8.36 -12.78 8.54
C ARG A 204 -8.80 -12.59 9.99
N SER A 205 -10.10 -12.36 10.21
CA SER A 205 -10.65 -12.33 11.57
C SER A 205 -10.76 -13.76 12.10
N GLN A 206 -10.56 -13.95 13.42
CA GLN A 206 -10.82 -15.22 14.08
C GLN A 206 -12.31 -15.41 14.41
N GLU A 207 -13.18 -14.51 13.95
CA GLU A 207 -14.61 -14.60 14.17
C GLU A 207 -15.17 -15.83 13.42
N ASN A 208 -15.70 -16.77 14.19
CA ASN A 208 -16.40 -17.95 13.68
C ASN A 208 -17.73 -17.53 13.05
N HIS A 209 -17.79 -17.50 11.75
CA HIS A 209 -19.03 -17.25 10.99
C HIS A 209 -19.69 -18.58 10.55
N GLY A 210 -19.98 -19.48 11.47
CA GLY A 210 -20.72 -20.71 11.22
C GLY A 210 -20.03 -21.68 10.25
N GLN A 211 -20.80 -22.50 9.55
CA GLN A 211 -20.32 -23.58 8.64
C GLN A 211 -19.51 -23.08 7.40
N TYR A 212 -19.48 -21.78 7.14
CA TYR A 212 -18.75 -21.17 6.01
C TYR A 212 -17.39 -20.62 6.45
N GLN A 213 -16.55 -21.48 6.98
CA GLN A 213 -15.33 -21.13 7.73
C GLN A 213 -14.18 -20.54 6.91
N ALA A 214 -14.17 -20.60 5.57
CA ALA A 214 -12.85 -20.58 4.97
C ALA A 214 -12.43 -19.26 4.37
N GLU A 215 -13.30 -18.46 3.72
CA GLU A 215 -12.75 -17.60 2.66
C GLU A 215 -13.34 -16.18 2.62
N PHE A 216 -14.34 -15.88 3.43
CA PHE A 216 -14.93 -14.56 3.46
C PHE A 216 -14.03 -13.55 4.20
N ARG A 217 -13.72 -12.46 3.52
CA ARG A 217 -12.97 -11.34 4.08
C ARG A 217 -13.83 -10.09 4.09
N ARG A 218 -13.56 -9.28 5.09
CA ARG A 218 -14.12 -7.96 5.17
C ARG A 218 -13.38 -7.04 4.19
N ILE A 219 -14.12 -6.35 3.33
CA ILE A 219 -13.59 -5.29 2.47
C ILE A 219 -14.36 -4.00 2.73
N LEU A 220 -13.68 -2.87 2.56
CA LEU A 220 -14.23 -1.54 2.74
C LEU A 220 -13.76 -0.63 1.60
N PRO A 221 -14.69 -0.01 0.85
CA PRO A 221 -14.33 1.07 -0.06
C PRO A 221 -13.81 2.29 0.74
N ILE A 222 -12.66 2.83 0.34
CA ILE A 222 -12.01 3.95 1.03
C ILE A 222 -11.66 5.02 0.00
N LYS A 223 -11.88 6.29 0.34
CA LYS A 223 -11.37 7.40 -0.45
C LYS A 223 -9.92 7.67 -0.10
N ARG A 224 -9.11 8.00 -1.11
CA ARG A 224 -7.72 8.41 -0.91
C ARG A 224 -7.60 9.56 0.10
N SER A 225 -8.52 10.53 0.04
CA SER A 225 -8.58 11.66 0.97
C SER A 225 -8.80 11.25 2.42
N ASP A 226 -9.35 10.06 2.67
CA ASP A 226 -9.61 9.61 4.03
C ASP A 226 -8.32 9.10 4.69
N ILE A 227 -7.39 8.53 3.91
CA ILE A 227 -6.06 8.14 4.41
C ILE A 227 -5.27 9.34 4.91
N LEU A 228 -5.43 10.49 4.25
CA LEU A 228 -4.71 11.72 4.59
C LEU A 228 -5.25 12.43 5.84
N LYS A 229 -6.46 12.09 6.29
CA LYS A 229 -7.14 12.76 7.42
C LYS A 229 -6.96 12.03 8.73
N THR A 230 -6.40 10.84 8.73
CA THR A 230 -6.41 9.99 9.93
C THR A 230 -5.01 9.74 10.45
N ASP A 231 -4.75 10.25 11.66
CA ASP A 231 -3.66 9.77 12.50
C ASP A 231 -3.93 8.37 13.10
N LYS A 232 -5.07 7.78 12.78
CA LYS A 232 -5.49 6.46 13.30
C LYS A 232 -5.84 5.53 12.15
N ALA A 233 -5.23 4.34 12.15
CA ALA A 233 -5.64 3.26 11.27
C ALA A 233 -7.15 2.96 11.43
N TRP A 234 -7.84 2.82 10.30
CA TRP A 234 -9.26 2.44 10.14
C TRP A 234 -9.65 1.19 10.90
#